data_85a72d1b763f7a4e80cd3ef76a3ccd28
#
_entry.id   85a72d1b763f7a4e80cd3ef76a3ccd28
#
_cell.length_a   1.000
_cell.length_b   1.000
_cell.length_c   1.000
_cell.angle_alpha   90.00
_cell.angle_beta   90.00
_cell.angle_gamma   90.00
#
_symmetry.space_group_name_H-M   'P 1'
#
loop_
_entity.id
_entity.type
_entity.pdbx_description
1 polymer ?
#
loop_
_entity_poly.entity_id
_entity_poly.type
_entity_poly.pdbx_seq_one_letter_code
_entity_poly.pdbx_strand_id
1 'polypeptide(L)'
;MEEQVVLVSENDEVLGLMDKMQAHKNGILHRAFSVFLFNQKGEMLLQKRAANKYHSPNQWTNAVCSHPRHNETYLEGAQRRMKEELGIEADLSPKFHFLYKAEVGQNLWEHELDHVFTGDFNGEVHMNPDEVSEVRYITMEELEKEMIAKPEHFTEWFKIILKEYKEHL
;
A
#
# COMPACT_ATOMS: atom_id res chain seq x y z
N MET A 1 15.25 4.46 -15.23
CA MET A 1 15.20 2.99 -15.11
C MET A 1 13.76 2.55 -14.86
N GLU A 2 13.24 1.66 -15.69
CA GLU A 2 11.89 1.16 -15.49
C GLU A 2 11.84 0.29 -14.23
N GLU A 3 10.82 0.51 -13.43
CA GLU A 3 10.62 -0.24 -12.21
C GLU A 3 10.04 -1.62 -12.52
N GLN A 4 10.61 -2.66 -11.91
CA GLN A 4 10.17 -4.03 -12.10
C GLN A 4 9.50 -4.56 -10.85
N VAL A 5 8.54 -5.47 -11.03
CA VAL A 5 7.89 -6.20 -9.95
C VAL A 5 8.31 -7.67 -10.01
N VAL A 6 8.24 -8.35 -8.86
CA VAL A 6 8.58 -9.77 -8.75
C VAL A 6 7.32 -10.60 -8.96
N LEU A 7 7.30 -11.38 -10.04
CA LEU A 7 6.19 -12.28 -10.34
C LEU A 7 6.27 -13.52 -9.45
N VAL A 8 5.13 -13.93 -8.91
CA VAL A 8 5.07 -15.08 -8.00
C VAL A 8 3.87 -15.97 -8.30
N SER A 9 3.97 -17.23 -7.81
CA SER A 9 2.83 -18.12 -7.70
C SER A 9 2.01 -17.74 -6.46
N GLU A 10 0.85 -18.36 -6.29
CA GLU A 10 0.02 -18.16 -5.09
C GLU A 10 0.73 -18.60 -3.80
N ASN A 11 1.78 -19.41 -3.91
CA ASN A 11 2.59 -19.87 -2.79
C ASN A 11 3.86 -19.03 -2.60
N ASP A 12 3.92 -17.86 -3.24
CA ASP A 12 5.05 -16.93 -3.17
C ASP A 12 6.37 -17.46 -3.76
N GLU A 13 6.27 -18.39 -4.71
CA GLU A 13 7.43 -18.85 -5.46
C GLU A 13 7.76 -17.86 -6.57
N VAL A 14 9.00 -17.43 -6.67
CA VAL A 14 9.45 -16.48 -7.70
C VAL A 14 9.37 -17.11 -9.07
N LEU A 15 8.61 -16.49 -9.98
CA LEU A 15 8.45 -16.94 -11.37
C LEU A 15 9.25 -16.10 -12.35
N GLY A 16 9.65 -14.89 -11.97
CA GLY A 16 10.40 -13.99 -12.82
C GLY A 16 10.22 -12.54 -12.43
N LEU A 17 10.64 -11.66 -13.32
CA LEU A 17 10.49 -10.22 -13.19
C LEU A 17 9.71 -9.67 -14.37
N MET A 18 8.99 -8.58 -14.17
CA MET A 18 8.24 -7.91 -15.23
C MET A 18 8.22 -6.41 -14.96
N ASP A 19 8.21 -5.62 -16.01
CA ASP A 19 7.97 -4.19 -15.90
C ASP A 19 6.65 -3.93 -15.17
N LYS A 20 6.69 -3.00 -14.22
CA LYS A 20 5.53 -2.68 -13.37
C LYS A 20 4.27 -2.36 -14.19
N MET A 21 4.39 -1.49 -15.18
CA MET A 21 3.24 -1.12 -16.00
C MET A 21 2.68 -2.31 -16.79
N GLN A 22 3.55 -3.16 -17.31
CA GLN A 22 3.12 -4.34 -18.05
C GLN A 22 2.40 -5.34 -17.15
N ALA A 23 2.88 -5.54 -15.94
CA ALA A 23 2.22 -6.41 -14.97
C ALA A 23 0.81 -5.91 -14.63
N HIS A 24 0.65 -4.60 -14.49
CA HIS A 24 -0.66 -3.99 -14.21
C HIS A 24 -1.60 -4.03 -15.42
N LYS A 25 -1.09 -3.84 -16.62
CA LYS A 25 -1.91 -3.95 -17.84
C LYS A 25 -2.44 -5.37 -18.06
N ASN A 26 -1.63 -6.35 -17.74
CA ASN A 26 -1.95 -7.77 -17.98
C ASN A 26 -2.55 -8.47 -16.75
N GLY A 27 -2.64 -7.79 -15.62
CA GLY A 27 -3.19 -8.37 -14.39
C GLY A 27 -2.40 -9.56 -13.86
N ILE A 28 -1.07 -9.52 -13.95
CA ILE A 28 -0.20 -10.63 -13.56
C ILE A 28 0.10 -10.56 -12.06
N LEU A 29 0.00 -11.71 -11.38
CA LEU A 29 0.26 -11.81 -9.94
C LEU A 29 1.71 -11.45 -9.61
N HIS A 30 1.89 -10.52 -8.70
CA HIS A 30 3.20 -10.06 -8.27
C HIS A 30 3.22 -9.71 -6.79
N ARG A 31 4.42 -9.56 -6.23
CA ARG A 31 4.61 -9.21 -4.82
C ARG A 31 4.27 -7.75 -4.54
N ALA A 32 3.64 -7.53 -3.39
CA ALA A 32 3.34 -6.21 -2.89
C ALA A 32 3.38 -6.19 -1.37
N PHE A 33 3.42 -5.01 -0.78
CA PHE A 33 3.28 -4.84 0.66
C PHE A 33 2.43 -3.63 0.98
N SER A 34 1.82 -3.65 2.16
CA SER A 34 1.04 -2.55 2.70
C SER A 34 1.47 -2.29 4.13
N VAL A 35 1.69 -1.03 4.47
CA VAL A 35 2.09 -0.61 5.82
C VAL A 35 0.98 0.21 6.46
N PHE A 36 0.65 -0.12 7.70
CA PHE A 36 -0.31 0.61 8.53
C PHE A 36 0.42 1.17 9.74
N LEU A 37 0.37 2.47 9.92
CA LEU A 37 1.01 3.15 11.05
C LEU A 37 -0.04 3.78 11.95
N PHE A 38 0.17 3.65 13.26
CA PHE A 38 -0.73 4.18 14.28
C PHE A 38 0.04 5.06 15.25
N ASN A 39 -0.60 6.15 15.70
CA ASN A 39 -0.02 7.02 16.71
C ASN A 39 -0.45 6.58 18.13
N GLN A 40 0.00 7.31 19.15
CA GLN A 40 -0.32 6.99 20.55
C GLN A 40 -1.81 7.04 20.87
N LYS A 41 -2.58 7.79 20.07
CA LYS A 41 -4.04 7.90 20.24
C LYS A 41 -4.79 6.78 19.54
N GLY A 42 -4.08 5.84 18.88
CA GLY A 42 -4.69 4.78 18.09
C GLY A 42 -5.23 5.24 16.74
N GLU A 43 -4.87 6.43 16.31
CA GLU A 43 -5.27 6.94 15.00
C GLU A 43 -4.34 6.39 13.91
N MET A 44 -4.92 6.06 12.76
CA MET A 44 -4.20 5.54 11.60
C MET A 44 -3.68 6.68 10.74
N LEU A 45 -2.43 6.57 10.30
CA LEU A 45 -1.86 7.52 9.33
C LEU A 45 -2.31 7.15 7.93
N LEU A 46 -2.96 8.08 7.25
CA LEU A 46 -3.35 7.94 5.85
C LEU A 46 -2.50 8.82 4.96
N GLN A 47 -2.25 8.36 3.73
CA GLN A 47 -1.68 9.19 2.67
C GLN A 47 -2.67 9.37 1.54
N LYS A 48 -2.64 10.54 0.91
CA LYS A 48 -3.35 10.80 -0.34
C LYS A 48 -2.34 10.66 -1.47
N ARG A 49 -2.63 9.78 -2.41
CA ARG A 49 -1.74 9.53 -3.54
C ARG A 49 -1.62 10.77 -4.42
N ALA A 50 -0.41 11.06 -4.89
CA ALA A 50 -0.17 12.22 -5.75
C ALA A 50 -0.98 12.13 -7.05
N ALA A 51 -1.29 13.30 -7.63
CA ALA A 51 -2.12 13.39 -8.84
C ALA A 51 -1.47 12.76 -10.07
N ASN A 52 -0.14 12.60 -10.07
CA ASN A 52 0.64 12.03 -11.19
C ASN A 52 0.83 10.52 -11.10
N LYS A 53 0.18 9.84 -10.16
CA LYS A 53 0.32 8.37 -10.04
C LYS A 53 -0.34 7.68 -11.23
N TYR A 54 0.25 6.56 -11.66
CA TYR A 54 -0.19 5.80 -12.84
C TYR A 54 -1.57 5.15 -12.67
N HIS A 55 -2.00 4.89 -11.43
CA HIS A 55 -3.38 4.48 -11.11
C HIS A 55 -3.78 5.06 -9.78
N SER A 56 -5.08 5.10 -9.52
CA SER A 56 -5.66 5.57 -8.26
C SER A 56 -5.13 6.93 -7.79
N PRO A 57 -4.94 7.92 -8.70
CA PRO A 57 -4.45 9.24 -8.30
C PRO A 57 -5.47 9.94 -7.39
N ASN A 58 -4.97 10.76 -6.49
CA ASN A 58 -5.78 11.56 -5.56
C ASN A 58 -6.67 10.77 -4.60
N GLN A 59 -6.47 9.45 -4.49
CA GLN A 59 -7.20 8.64 -3.53
C GLN A 59 -6.44 8.50 -2.23
N TRP A 60 -7.19 8.38 -1.13
CA TRP A 60 -6.64 8.10 0.19
C TRP A 60 -6.39 6.62 0.36
N THR A 61 -5.33 6.29 1.09
CA THR A 61 -4.96 4.91 1.39
C THR A 61 -4.20 4.85 2.72
N ASN A 62 -3.81 3.63 3.13
CA ASN A 62 -2.96 3.41 4.29
C ASN A 62 -1.59 4.10 4.09
N ALA A 63 -0.72 4.03 5.10
CA ALA A 63 0.51 4.81 5.13
C ALA A 63 1.42 4.56 3.92
N VAL A 64 1.67 3.30 3.54
CA VAL A 64 2.54 2.95 2.40
C VAL A 64 2.01 1.72 1.69
N CYS A 65 2.06 1.73 0.36
CA CYS A 65 1.74 0.59 -0.50
C CYS A 65 2.71 0.59 -1.67
N SER A 66 3.45 -0.48 -1.87
CA SER A 66 4.37 -0.58 -3.00
C SER A 66 4.79 -2.03 -3.22
N HIS A 67 5.90 -2.23 -3.91
CA HIS A 67 6.38 -3.54 -4.34
C HIS A 67 7.85 -3.73 -3.94
N PRO A 68 8.24 -4.92 -3.44
CA PRO A 68 9.64 -5.19 -3.20
C PRO A 68 10.40 -5.30 -4.53
N ARG A 69 11.67 -4.95 -4.50
CA ARG A 69 12.58 -5.13 -5.63
C ARG A 69 13.08 -6.58 -5.67
N HIS A 70 13.68 -6.96 -6.79
CA HIS A 70 14.37 -8.24 -6.89
C HIS A 70 15.46 -8.33 -5.81
N ASN A 71 15.53 -9.47 -5.11
CA ASN A 71 16.45 -9.71 -3.99
C ASN A 71 16.19 -8.89 -2.72
N GLU A 72 15.05 -8.21 -2.66
CA GLU A 72 14.62 -7.47 -1.49
C GLU A 72 13.53 -8.26 -0.78
N THR A 73 13.59 -8.35 0.56
CA THR A 73 12.48 -8.95 1.32
C THR A 73 11.30 -7.98 1.33
N TYR A 74 10.12 -8.48 1.69
CA TYR A 74 8.95 -7.62 1.87
C TYR A 74 9.22 -6.53 2.91
N LEU A 75 9.84 -6.89 4.04
CA LEU A 75 10.16 -5.93 5.09
C LEU A 75 11.15 -4.86 4.63
N GLU A 76 12.20 -5.27 3.94
CA GLU A 76 13.20 -4.33 3.39
C GLU A 76 12.55 -3.34 2.43
N GLY A 77 11.69 -3.83 1.55
CA GLY A 77 10.94 -2.99 0.62
C GLY A 77 10.01 -2.02 1.32
N ALA A 78 9.29 -2.50 2.34
CA ALA A 78 8.38 -1.68 3.13
C ALA A 78 9.14 -0.54 3.84
N GLN A 79 10.27 -0.86 4.47
CA GLN A 79 11.11 0.14 5.15
C GLN A 79 11.68 1.16 4.17
N ARG A 80 12.15 0.71 3.02
CA ARG A 80 12.68 1.59 1.96
C ARG A 80 11.62 2.58 1.47
N ARG A 81 10.44 2.09 1.12
CA ARG A 81 9.39 2.95 0.57
C ARG A 81 8.80 3.88 1.63
N MET A 82 8.71 3.45 2.87
CA MET A 82 8.28 4.29 3.98
C MET A 82 9.19 5.51 4.11
N LYS A 83 10.49 5.32 3.99
CA LYS A 83 11.47 6.41 4.01
C LYS A 83 11.37 7.28 2.76
N GLU A 84 11.25 6.67 1.57
CA GLU A 84 11.16 7.41 0.30
C GLU A 84 9.89 8.26 0.20
N GLU A 85 8.75 7.72 0.63
CA GLU A 85 7.46 8.41 0.48
C GLU A 85 7.15 9.37 1.62
N LEU A 86 7.47 9.01 2.85
CA LEU A 86 7.04 9.74 4.05
C LEU A 86 8.19 10.23 4.95
N GLY A 87 9.43 9.86 4.64
CA GLY A 87 10.58 10.22 5.47
C GLY A 87 10.52 9.60 6.86
N ILE A 88 9.87 8.46 7.01
CA ILE A 88 9.64 7.79 8.29
C ILE A 88 10.55 6.58 8.44
N GLU A 89 11.08 6.41 9.65
CA GLU A 89 11.73 5.17 10.08
C GLU A 89 10.95 4.67 11.29
N ALA A 90 10.44 3.43 11.22
CA ALA A 90 9.69 2.81 12.30
C ALA A 90 9.87 1.30 12.25
N ASP A 91 9.78 0.66 13.41
CA ASP A 91 9.79 -0.80 13.48
C ASP A 91 8.46 -1.33 12.96
N LEU A 92 8.53 -2.30 12.04
CA LEU A 92 7.36 -2.91 11.43
C LEU A 92 7.21 -4.36 11.86
N SER A 93 5.99 -4.76 12.17
CA SER A 93 5.65 -6.14 12.51
C SER A 93 4.78 -6.74 11.41
N PRO A 94 5.12 -7.93 10.88
CA PRO A 94 4.26 -8.60 9.92
C PRO A 94 2.98 -9.08 10.58
N LYS A 95 1.84 -8.87 9.94
CA LYS A 95 0.54 -9.26 10.48
C LYS A 95 -0.11 -10.40 9.70
N PHE A 96 -0.19 -10.27 8.39
CA PHE A 96 -0.79 -11.29 7.52
C PHE A 96 -0.42 -11.00 6.07
N HIS A 97 -0.76 -11.94 5.19
CA HIS A 97 -0.70 -11.71 3.74
C HIS A 97 -1.99 -12.26 3.10
N PHE A 98 -2.32 -11.72 1.94
CA PHE A 98 -3.52 -12.15 1.22
C PHE A 98 -3.35 -11.90 -0.28
N LEU A 99 -4.18 -12.59 -1.06
CA LEU A 99 -4.24 -12.42 -2.51
C LEU A 99 -5.46 -11.59 -2.87
N TYR A 100 -5.28 -10.64 -3.75
CA TYR A 100 -6.42 -9.92 -4.30
C TYR A 100 -6.18 -9.54 -5.75
N LYS A 101 -7.29 -9.29 -6.46
CA LYS A 101 -7.28 -8.79 -7.82
C LYS A 101 -8.38 -7.74 -7.95
N ALA A 102 -8.01 -6.53 -8.41
CA ALA A 102 -8.96 -5.43 -8.54
C ALA A 102 -8.59 -4.53 -9.70
N GLU A 103 -9.60 -4.02 -10.40
CA GLU A 103 -9.40 -2.97 -11.40
C GLU A 103 -9.20 -1.63 -10.68
N VAL A 104 -8.17 -0.89 -11.07
CA VAL A 104 -7.78 0.36 -10.38
C VAL A 104 -7.85 1.58 -11.29
N GLY A 105 -8.59 1.49 -12.39
CA GLY A 105 -8.78 2.55 -13.36
C GLY A 105 -7.81 2.49 -14.52
N GLN A 106 -8.11 3.19 -15.61
CA GLN A 106 -7.29 3.29 -16.82
C GLN A 106 -6.90 1.94 -17.44
N ASN A 107 -7.78 0.92 -17.29
CA ASN A 107 -7.57 -0.45 -17.76
C ASN A 107 -6.37 -1.13 -17.10
N LEU A 108 -6.05 -0.73 -15.87
CA LEU A 108 -4.99 -1.33 -15.07
C LEU A 108 -5.59 -2.21 -13.96
N TRP A 109 -4.87 -3.28 -13.64
CA TRP A 109 -5.27 -4.24 -12.62
C TRP A 109 -4.19 -4.40 -11.56
N GLU A 110 -4.62 -4.43 -10.31
CA GLU A 110 -3.79 -4.88 -9.21
C GLU A 110 -4.08 -6.35 -8.97
N HIS A 111 -3.09 -7.22 -9.18
CA HIS A 111 -3.17 -8.64 -8.86
C HIS A 111 -1.96 -8.95 -7.99
N GLU A 112 -2.16 -8.98 -6.68
CA GLU A 112 -1.05 -8.94 -5.74
C GLU A 112 -1.14 -10.00 -4.65
N LEU A 113 0.04 -10.52 -4.29
CA LEU A 113 0.25 -11.18 -3.02
C LEU A 113 0.77 -10.08 -2.10
N ASP A 114 -0.10 -9.58 -1.24
CA ASP A 114 0.14 -8.39 -0.40
C ASP A 114 0.50 -8.81 1.02
N HIS A 115 1.69 -8.45 1.46
CA HIS A 115 2.14 -8.65 2.84
C HIS A 115 1.89 -7.39 3.66
N VAL A 116 1.13 -7.52 4.73
CA VAL A 116 0.68 -6.40 5.56
C VAL A 116 1.52 -6.29 6.83
N PHE A 117 2.03 -5.10 7.07
CA PHE A 117 2.83 -4.75 8.26
C PHE A 117 2.14 -3.65 9.04
N THR A 118 2.34 -3.65 10.36
CA THR A 118 1.92 -2.54 11.20
C THR A 118 3.10 -1.99 12.00
N GLY A 119 3.00 -0.75 12.41
CA GLY A 119 3.99 -0.10 13.25
C GLY A 119 3.39 1.10 13.99
N ASP A 120 4.12 1.57 15.00
CA ASP A 120 3.76 2.76 15.77
C ASP A 120 4.65 3.92 15.33
N PHE A 121 4.05 5.09 15.13
CA PHE A 121 4.79 6.26 14.73
C PHE A 121 4.15 7.53 15.31
N ASN A 122 4.95 8.37 15.98
CA ASN A 122 4.50 9.60 16.59
C ASN A 122 5.34 10.83 16.19
N GLY A 123 6.25 10.66 15.26
CA GLY A 123 7.15 11.71 14.82
C GLY A 123 6.60 12.58 13.71
N GLU A 124 7.47 13.34 13.09
CA GLU A 124 7.15 14.20 11.96
C GLU A 124 7.17 13.42 10.63
N VAL A 125 6.20 13.73 9.76
CA VAL A 125 6.14 13.18 8.42
C VAL A 125 6.77 14.18 7.44
N HIS A 126 7.73 13.69 6.64
CA HIS A 126 8.37 14.48 5.58
C HIS A 126 8.03 13.86 4.23
N MET A 127 6.83 14.12 3.75
CA MET A 127 6.33 13.49 2.53
C MET A 127 7.06 13.96 1.28
N ASN A 128 7.25 13.02 0.35
CA ASN A 128 7.77 13.30 -0.98
C ASN A 128 6.57 13.70 -1.88
N PRO A 129 6.51 14.96 -2.35
CA PRO A 129 5.35 15.44 -3.12
C PRO A 129 5.15 14.74 -4.46
N ASP A 130 6.18 14.07 -5.00
CA ASP A 130 6.04 13.29 -6.23
C ASP A 130 5.25 11.99 -6.02
N GLU A 131 5.15 11.53 -4.77
CA GLU A 131 4.48 10.28 -4.41
C GLU A 131 3.21 10.54 -3.60
N VAL A 132 3.23 11.51 -2.70
CA VAL A 132 2.20 11.77 -1.70
C VAL A 132 1.83 13.25 -1.71
N SER A 133 0.55 13.57 -1.89
CA SER A 133 0.09 14.96 -1.89
C SER A 133 -0.33 15.45 -0.51
N GLU A 134 -0.77 14.55 0.36
CA GLU A 134 -1.31 14.90 1.67
C GLU A 134 -1.23 13.72 2.62
N VAL A 135 -1.14 14.00 3.94
CA VAL A 135 -1.25 12.98 4.98
C VAL A 135 -2.20 13.46 6.08
N ARG A 136 -2.82 12.52 6.78
CA ARG A 136 -3.64 12.83 7.96
C ARG A 136 -3.74 11.62 8.88
N TYR A 137 -4.05 11.86 10.14
CA TYR A 137 -4.41 10.82 11.10
C TYR A 137 -5.92 10.76 11.25
N ILE A 138 -6.46 9.57 11.40
CA ILE A 138 -7.90 9.35 11.53
C ILE A 138 -8.18 8.16 12.46
N THR A 139 -9.24 8.27 13.27
CA THR A 139 -9.68 7.13 14.08
C THR A 139 -10.33 6.09 13.19
N MET A 140 -10.32 4.82 13.62
CA MET A 140 -10.97 3.75 12.86
C MET A 140 -12.47 4.02 12.68
N GLU A 141 -13.12 4.54 13.72
CA GLU A 141 -14.55 4.87 13.66
C GLU A 141 -14.86 5.91 12.59
N GLU A 142 -14.09 7.01 12.57
CA GLU A 142 -14.28 8.07 11.56
C GLU A 142 -13.94 7.59 10.15
N LEU A 143 -12.89 6.76 10.03
CA LEU A 143 -12.48 6.19 8.76
C LEU A 143 -13.58 5.31 8.17
N GLU A 144 -14.19 4.45 8.98
CA GLU A 144 -15.28 3.58 8.52
C GLU A 144 -16.48 4.38 8.05
N LYS A 145 -16.85 5.44 8.77
CA LYS A 145 -17.94 6.33 8.38
C LYS A 145 -17.65 7.02 7.06
N GLU A 146 -16.44 7.54 6.90
CA GLU A 146 -16.04 8.24 5.68
C GLU A 146 -15.98 7.29 4.48
N MET A 147 -15.50 6.08 4.69
CA MET A 147 -15.42 5.06 3.65
C MET A 147 -16.80 4.60 3.18
N ILE A 148 -17.77 4.53 4.07
CA ILE A 148 -19.18 4.24 3.71
C ILE A 148 -19.79 5.41 2.93
N ALA A 149 -19.54 6.64 3.37
CA ALA A 149 -20.10 7.83 2.75
C ALA A 149 -19.50 8.13 1.38
N LYS A 150 -18.20 7.92 1.23
CA LYS A 150 -17.43 8.28 0.01
C LYS A 150 -16.41 7.20 -0.35
N PRO A 151 -16.87 5.99 -0.71
CA PRO A 151 -15.93 4.88 -1.02
C PRO A 151 -14.98 5.18 -2.19
N GLU A 152 -15.38 6.05 -3.11
CA GLU A 152 -14.57 6.45 -4.26
C GLU A 152 -13.33 7.28 -3.88
N HIS A 153 -13.26 7.78 -2.64
CA HIS A 153 -12.10 8.53 -2.15
C HIS A 153 -10.96 7.62 -1.69
N PHE A 154 -11.18 6.30 -1.67
CA PHE A 154 -10.23 5.34 -1.12
C PHE A 154 -9.82 4.30 -2.14
N THR A 155 -8.56 3.83 -2.04
CA THR A 155 -8.04 2.81 -2.95
C THR A 155 -8.75 1.47 -2.75
N GLU A 156 -8.77 0.65 -3.81
CA GLU A 156 -9.45 -0.64 -3.78
C GLU A 156 -8.84 -1.60 -2.75
N TRP A 157 -7.50 -1.70 -2.70
CA TRP A 157 -6.83 -2.59 -1.74
C TRP A 157 -7.06 -2.18 -0.29
N PHE A 158 -7.10 -0.88 -0.01
CA PHE A 158 -7.36 -0.37 1.33
C PHE A 158 -8.78 -0.76 1.80
N LYS A 159 -9.76 -0.62 0.92
CA LYS A 159 -11.14 -1.03 1.20
C LYS A 159 -11.25 -2.52 1.49
N ILE A 160 -10.54 -3.36 0.71
CA ILE A 160 -10.50 -4.81 0.91
C ILE A 160 -9.90 -5.15 2.28
N ILE A 161 -8.76 -4.55 2.62
CA ILE A 161 -8.10 -4.81 3.89
C ILE A 161 -8.98 -4.45 5.08
N LEU A 162 -9.61 -3.29 5.05
CA LEU A 162 -10.48 -2.87 6.15
C LEU A 162 -11.75 -3.72 6.25
N LYS A 163 -12.32 -4.12 5.13
CA LYS A 163 -13.53 -4.93 5.12
C LYS A 163 -13.29 -6.34 5.64
N GLU A 164 -12.22 -6.98 5.19
CA GLU A 164 -11.98 -8.40 5.41
C GLU A 164 -10.96 -8.72 6.50
N TYR A 165 -10.02 -7.81 6.77
CA TYR A 165 -8.86 -8.08 7.62
C TYR A 165 -8.65 -7.08 8.75
N LYS A 166 -9.58 -6.18 8.99
CA LYS A 166 -9.45 -5.13 10.02
C LYS A 166 -9.03 -5.69 11.38
N GLU A 167 -9.54 -6.82 11.77
CA GLU A 167 -9.27 -7.45 13.07
C GLU A 167 -7.82 -7.95 13.21
N HIS A 168 -7.10 -8.03 12.12
CA HIS A 168 -5.72 -8.51 12.10
C HIS A 168 -4.68 -7.36 12.12
N LEU A 169 -5.15 -6.13 12.11
CA LEU A 169 -4.27 -4.94 12.14
C LEU A 169 -3.80 -4.59 13.56
#